data_de9dda2d755a4bf4062125e700f03884
#
_entry.id   de9dda2d755a4bf4062125e700f03884
#
_cell.length_a   1.000
_cell.length_b   1.000
_cell.length_c   1.000
_cell.angle_alpha   90.00
_cell.angle_beta   90.00
_cell.angle_gamma   90.00
#
_symmetry.space_group_name_H-M   'P 1'
#
loop_
_entity.id
_entity.type
_entity.pdbx_description
1 polymer ?
#
loop_
_entity_poly.entity_id
_entity_poly.type
_entity_poly.pdbx_seq_one_letter_code
_entity_poly.pdbx_strand_id
1 'polypeptide(L)'
;MAKKPIDPKIAAELSRLALMPDDEIDTSDAPEVTDWNRAIRGRFSTVSLDERGYDVRAIANWILDYLSEMRINASNMSLNKLIYFIFERGLVERHILYTPARVEAWNHGPVFREVYHAVKDNDDKPISDRISRYSVRDREMVEAREQFSADDMDFFKSVIDDYKDFTAAELRRISHRDDGPWDRVWKSAAPVNPGMVISIELILASAPERRDLDGRY
;
A
#
# COMPACT_ATOMS: atom_id res chain seq x y z
N MET A 1 29.97 14.85 19.74
CA MET A 1 30.82 15.06 18.54
C MET A 1 30.74 16.54 18.15
N ALA A 2 31.82 17.29 18.17
CA ALA A 2 31.83 18.67 17.73
C ALA A 2 31.66 18.75 16.22
N LYS A 3 30.73 19.58 15.74
CA LYS A 3 30.56 19.84 14.30
C LYS A 3 31.81 20.49 13.74
N LYS A 4 32.37 19.90 12.67
CA LYS A 4 33.52 20.46 11.96
C LYS A 4 33.15 21.87 11.46
N PRO A 5 34.01 22.90 11.68
CA PRO A 5 33.71 24.26 11.21
C PRO A 5 33.59 24.25 9.68
N ILE A 6 32.64 25.00 9.16
CA ILE A 6 32.43 25.18 7.71
C ILE A 6 33.58 26.04 7.18
N ASP A 7 34.11 25.68 6.01
CA ASP A 7 35.15 26.48 5.33
C ASP A 7 34.65 27.91 5.14
N PRO A 8 35.47 28.95 5.48
CA PRO A 8 35.06 30.34 5.35
C PRO A 8 34.62 30.73 3.94
N LYS A 9 35.19 30.12 2.89
CA LYS A 9 34.77 30.35 1.49
C LYS A 9 33.36 29.83 1.24
N ILE A 10 33.05 28.61 1.73
CA ILE A 10 31.71 27.99 1.61
C ILE A 10 30.71 28.83 2.42
N ALA A 11 31.08 29.30 3.61
CA ALA A 11 30.21 30.14 4.42
C ALA A 11 29.85 31.48 3.73
N ALA A 12 30.84 32.09 3.08
CA ALA A 12 30.63 33.33 2.30
C ALA A 12 29.72 33.09 1.07
N GLU A 13 29.91 31.98 0.39
CA GLU A 13 29.09 31.59 -0.78
C GLU A 13 27.64 31.26 -0.41
N LEU A 14 27.41 30.55 0.68
CA LEU A 14 26.10 30.30 1.24
C LEU A 14 25.40 31.61 1.66
N SER A 15 26.14 32.55 2.23
CA SER A 15 25.58 33.88 2.57
C SER A 15 25.18 34.68 1.35
N ARG A 16 25.93 34.58 0.26
CA ARG A 16 25.61 35.23 -1.02
C ARG A 16 24.36 34.60 -1.63
N LEU A 17 24.27 33.28 -1.64
CA LEU A 17 23.10 32.55 -2.17
C LEU A 17 21.83 32.85 -1.35
N ALA A 18 21.93 32.99 -0.03
CA ALA A 18 20.82 33.31 0.82
C ALA A 18 20.25 34.74 0.61
N LEU A 19 21.00 35.62 -0.02
CA LEU A 19 20.62 37.02 -0.33
C LEU A 19 20.30 37.22 -1.81
N MET A 20 20.41 36.16 -2.63
CA MET A 20 20.13 36.22 -4.07
C MET A 20 18.62 36.35 -4.30
N PRO A 21 18.15 37.34 -5.07
CA PRO A 21 16.76 37.43 -5.47
C PRO A 21 16.35 36.24 -6.35
N ASP A 22 15.07 35.84 -6.28
CA ASP A 22 14.56 34.65 -7.00
C ASP A 22 14.71 34.77 -8.53
N ASP A 23 14.67 35.99 -9.07
CA ASP A 23 14.82 36.30 -10.49
C ASP A 23 16.27 36.19 -11.00
N GLU A 24 17.24 36.13 -10.10
CA GLU A 24 18.68 35.91 -10.44
C GLU A 24 19.09 34.42 -10.34
N ILE A 25 18.17 33.53 -9.93
CA ILE A 25 18.47 32.09 -9.82
C ILE A 25 18.52 31.49 -11.24
N ASP A 26 19.67 30.92 -11.61
CA ASP A 26 19.79 30.16 -12.87
C ASP A 26 19.02 28.84 -12.74
N THR A 27 17.91 28.73 -13.48
CA THR A 27 17.06 27.53 -13.53
C THR A 27 17.27 26.71 -14.80
N SER A 28 18.35 26.94 -15.53
CA SER A 28 18.62 26.27 -16.82
C SER A 28 18.80 24.75 -16.68
N ASP A 29 19.26 24.27 -15.52
CA ASP A 29 19.41 22.86 -15.18
C ASP A 29 18.10 22.22 -14.63
N ALA A 30 17.15 23.06 -14.20
CA ALA A 30 15.84 22.66 -13.71
C ALA A 30 14.75 23.57 -14.27
N PRO A 31 14.43 23.47 -15.58
CA PRO A 31 13.49 24.36 -16.24
C PRO A 31 12.11 24.30 -15.56
N GLU A 32 11.43 25.43 -15.55
CA GLU A 32 10.10 25.56 -14.97
C GLU A 32 9.11 24.58 -15.64
N VAL A 33 8.38 23.81 -14.82
CA VAL A 33 7.35 22.90 -15.31
C VAL A 33 6.11 23.72 -15.65
N THR A 34 5.86 23.94 -16.92
CA THR A 34 4.69 24.69 -17.41
C THR A 34 3.46 23.79 -17.67
N ASP A 35 3.66 22.49 -17.87
CA ASP A 35 2.58 21.51 -18.05
C ASP A 35 2.28 20.77 -16.74
N TRP A 36 1.27 21.24 -16.04
CA TRP A 36 0.78 20.66 -14.77
C TRP A 36 -0.28 19.56 -14.97
N ASN A 37 -0.65 19.21 -16.22
CA ASN A 37 -1.68 18.19 -16.49
C ASN A 37 -1.28 16.80 -15.99
N ARG A 38 0.03 16.56 -15.82
CA ARG A 38 0.59 15.32 -15.25
C ARG A 38 0.92 15.43 -13.76
N ALA A 39 0.69 16.59 -13.15
CA ALA A 39 0.97 16.77 -11.73
C ALA A 39 -0.06 16.02 -10.90
N ILE A 40 0.43 15.16 -10.01
CA ILE A 40 -0.43 14.49 -9.03
C ILE A 40 -0.77 15.49 -7.94
N ARG A 41 -2.03 15.95 -7.90
CA ARG A 41 -2.53 16.81 -6.82
C ARG A 41 -2.36 16.07 -5.48
N GLY A 42 -1.81 16.75 -4.49
CA GLY A 42 -1.72 16.22 -3.13
C GLY A 42 -0.48 15.36 -2.84
N ARG A 43 0.52 15.28 -3.73
CA ARG A 43 1.75 14.52 -3.48
C ARG A 43 2.49 14.94 -2.20
N PHE A 44 2.23 16.15 -1.71
CA PHE A 44 2.74 16.69 -0.44
C PHE A 44 1.60 17.11 0.51
N SER A 45 0.36 16.78 0.18
CA SER A 45 -0.76 16.93 1.11
C SER A 45 -0.55 15.89 2.20
N THR A 46 -0.26 16.33 3.40
CA THR A 46 -0.27 15.49 4.60
C THR A 46 -1.71 15.13 4.91
N VAL A 47 -2.26 14.14 4.21
CA VAL A 47 -3.47 13.48 4.69
C VAL A 47 -3.08 12.86 6.02
N SER A 48 -3.64 13.35 7.11
CA SER A 48 -3.47 12.73 8.41
C SER A 48 -4.16 11.39 8.36
N LEU A 49 -3.38 10.31 8.35
CA LEU A 49 -3.89 8.96 8.45
C LEU A 49 -3.93 8.55 9.92
N ASP A 50 -4.99 7.86 10.30
CA ASP A 50 -5.03 7.14 11.55
C ASP A 50 -4.32 5.79 11.38
N GLU A 51 -3.23 5.56 12.09
CA GLU A 51 -2.40 4.37 11.95
C GLU A 51 -2.75 3.33 13.00
N ARG A 52 -3.18 2.14 12.57
CA ARG A 52 -3.47 1.01 13.46
C ARG A 52 -2.23 0.18 13.79
N GLY A 53 -1.29 0.08 12.85
CA GLY A 53 -0.04 -0.67 13.04
C GLY A 53 -0.22 -2.19 13.10
N TYR A 54 -1.33 -2.75 12.62
CA TYR A 54 -1.58 -4.19 12.67
C TYR A 54 -0.58 -4.98 11.81
N ASP A 55 -0.18 -6.16 12.29
CA ASP A 55 0.59 -7.09 11.48
C ASP A 55 -0.28 -7.61 10.32
N VAL A 56 0.19 -7.45 9.09
CA VAL A 56 -0.53 -7.90 7.89
C VAL A 56 -0.84 -9.39 7.89
N ARG A 57 0.00 -10.22 8.55
CA ARG A 57 -0.23 -11.67 8.73
C ARG A 57 -1.39 -11.94 9.68
N ALA A 58 -1.60 -11.09 10.67
CA ALA A 58 -2.76 -11.19 11.57
C ALA A 58 -4.05 -10.80 10.83
N ILE A 59 -4.01 -9.77 9.98
CA ILE A 59 -5.15 -9.44 9.09
C ILE A 59 -5.45 -10.63 8.17
N ALA A 60 -4.42 -11.25 7.58
CA ALA A 60 -4.57 -12.44 6.74
C ALA A 60 -5.25 -13.59 7.48
N ASN A 61 -4.81 -13.89 8.71
CA ASN A 61 -5.40 -14.94 9.53
C ASN A 61 -6.85 -14.64 9.89
N TRP A 62 -7.17 -13.39 10.21
CA TRP A 62 -8.54 -12.97 10.46
C TRP A 62 -9.44 -13.18 9.22
N ILE A 63 -8.96 -12.87 8.01
CA ILE A 63 -9.68 -13.15 6.76
C ILE A 63 -9.90 -14.65 6.58
N LEU A 64 -8.87 -15.47 6.82
CA LEU A 64 -8.97 -16.93 6.71
C LEU A 64 -10.00 -17.49 7.71
N ASP A 65 -10.05 -16.97 8.95
CA ASP A 65 -11.05 -17.36 9.93
C ASP A 65 -12.45 -16.98 9.47
N TYR A 66 -12.65 -15.75 9.03
CA TYR A 66 -13.93 -15.25 8.57
C TYR A 66 -14.47 -16.02 7.34
N LEU A 67 -13.63 -16.29 6.36
CA LEU A 67 -14.00 -17.08 5.19
C LEU A 67 -14.31 -18.55 5.57
N SER A 68 -13.55 -19.11 6.52
CA SER A 68 -13.76 -20.49 7.01
C SER A 68 -15.13 -20.66 7.67
N GLU A 69 -15.62 -19.67 8.43
CA GLU A 69 -16.97 -19.67 9.02
C GLU A 69 -18.05 -19.77 7.93
N MET A 70 -17.81 -19.19 6.76
CA MET A 70 -18.70 -19.25 5.59
C MET A 70 -18.43 -20.45 4.68
N ARG A 71 -17.47 -21.32 5.02
CA ARG A 71 -17.01 -22.46 4.21
C ARG A 71 -16.44 -22.05 2.84
N ILE A 72 -15.84 -20.87 2.76
CA ILE A 72 -15.16 -20.36 1.58
C ILE A 72 -13.66 -20.60 1.74
N ASN A 73 -13.06 -21.16 0.70
CA ASN A 73 -11.61 -21.41 0.67
C ASN A 73 -10.88 -20.24 0.01
N ALA A 74 -9.75 -19.83 0.60
CA ALA A 74 -8.84 -18.85 0.02
C ALA A 74 -7.58 -19.52 -0.52
N SER A 75 -7.15 -19.13 -1.71
CA SER A 75 -5.81 -19.40 -2.24
C SER A 75 -4.85 -18.27 -1.90
N ASN A 76 -3.55 -18.45 -2.12
CA ASN A 76 -2.55 -17.39 -1.96
C ASN A 76 -2.94 -16.12 -2.75
N MET A 77 -3.40 -16.29 -4.00
CA MET A 77 -3.80 -15.17 -4.85
C MET A 77 -5.02 -14.43 -4.27
N SER A 78 -6.10 -15.14 -3.93
CA SER A 78 -7.31 -14.50 -3.41
C SER A 78 -7.06 -13.83 -2.07
N LEU A 79 -6.31 -14.46 -1.16
CA LEU A 79 -5.96 -13.86 0.14
C LEU A 79 -5.23 -12.53 -0.01
N ASN A 80 -4.17 -12.48 -0.83
CA ASN A 80 -3.43 -11.23 -1.06
C ASN A 80 -4.30 -10.12 -1.65
N LYS A 81 -5.28 -10.45 -2.53
CA LYS A 81 -6.20 -9.46 -3.09
C LYS A 81 -7.20 -8.95 -2.06
N LEU A 82 -7.73 -9.82 -1.23
CA LEU A 82 -8.66 -9.43 -0.15
C LEU A 82 -7.97 -8.51 0.86
N ILE A 83 -6.74 -8.81 1.26
CA ILE A 83 -5.95 -7.91 2.12
C ILE A 83 -5.74 -6.57 1.43
N TYR A 84 -5.39 -6.57 0.14
CA TYR A 84 -5.18 -5.35 -0.62
C TYR A 84 -6.44 -4.49 -0.68
N PHE A 85 -7.62 -5.06 -0.86
CA PHE A 85 -8.87 -4.30 -0.87
C PHE A 85 -9.21 -3.70 0.50
N ILE A 86 -8.96 -4.42 1.60
CA ILE A 86 -9.06 -3.83 2.95
C ILE A 86 -8.10 -2.65 3.09
N PHE A 87 -6.86 -2.81 2.64
CA PHE A 87 -5.84 -1.76 2.73
C PHE A 87 -6.20 -0.54 1.88
N GLU A 88 -6.56 -0.74 0.61
CA GLU A 88 -6.92 0.33 -0.32
C GLU A 88 -8.17 1.08 0.15
N ARG A 89 -9.25 0.36 0.48
CA ARG A 89 -10.50 0.97 0.94
C ARG A 89 -10.35 1.64 2.31
N GLY A 90 -9.55 1.06 3.19
CA GLY A 90 -9.22 1.69 4.47
C GLY A 90 -8.58 3.05 4.30
N LEU A 91 -7.62 3.18 3.39
CA LEU A 91 -6.97 4.45 3.06
C LEU A 91 -7.94 5.45 2.42
N VAL A 92 -8.72 4.99 1.44
CA VAL A 92 -9.58 5.87 0.61
C VAL A 92 -10.85 6.28 1.35
N GLU A 93 -11.54 5.35 2.00
CA GLU A 93 -12.86 5.57 2.58
C GLU A 93 -12.78 6.08 4.02
N ARG A 94 -11.76 5.65 4.78
CA ARG A 94 -11.67 5.93 6.21
C ARG A 94 -10.45 6.76 6.62
N HIS A 95 -9.49 6.96 5.72
CA HIS A 95 -8.18 7.55 6.03
C HIS A 95 -7.44 6.79 7.15
N ILE A 96 -7.59 5.45 7.17
CA ILE A 96 -6.93 4.57 8.13
C ILE A 96 -5.86 3.74 7.41
N LEU A 97 -4.65 3.75 7.95
CA LEU A 97 -3.56 2.86 7.59
C LEU A 97 -3.58 1.65 8.55
N TYR A 98 -4.19 0.55 8.13
CA TYR A 98 -4.32 -0.63 8.97
C TYR A 98 -3.01 -1.34 9.26
N THR A 99 -2.09 -1.35 8.30
CA THR A 99 -0.79 -2.03 8.43
C THR A 99 0.33 -1.20 7.83
N PRO A 100 1.53 -1.18 8.45
CA PRO A 100 2.72 -0.57 7.87
C PRO A 100 3.38 -1.44 6.79
N ALA A 101 2.85 -2.63 6.51
CA ALA A 101 3.39 -3.54 5.51
C ALA A 101 3.34 -2.91 4.11
N ARG A 102 4.39 -3.17 3.32
CA ARG A 102 4.50 -2.60 1.97
C ARG A 102 3.72 -3.44 0.97
N VAL A 103 2.97 -2.76 0.12
CA VAL A 103 2.32 -3.36 -1.06
C VAL A 103 3.25 -3.27 -2.25
N GLU A 104 3.47 -4.37 -2.93
CA GLU A 104 4.31 -4.44 -4.12
C GLU A 104 3.48 -4.77 -5.36
N ALA A 105 3.81 -4.15 -6.50
CA ALA A 105 3.20 -4.44 -7.79
C ALA A 105 3.90 -5.65 -8.42
N TRP A 106 3.24 -6.80 -8.42
CA TRP A 106 3.72 -8.03 -9.06
C TRP A 106 2.89 -8.35 -10.31
N ASN A 107 3.37 -9.31 -11.12
CA ASN A 107 2.70 -9.72 -12.36
C ASN A 107 1.22 -10.11 -12.19
N HIS A 108 0.87 -10.68 -11.05
CA HIS A 108 -0.50 -11.08 -10.73
C HIS A 108 -1.25 -10.07 -9.82
N GLY A 109 -0.77 -8.83 -9.77
CA GLY A 109 -1.39 -7.71 -9.05
C GLY A 109 -0.68 -7.37 -7.75
N PRO A 110 -1.30 -6.53 -6.90
CA PRO A 110 -0.73 -6.11 -5.63
C PRO A 110 -0.53 -7.28 -4.67
N VAL A 111 0.64 -7.29 -3.97
CA VAL A 111 1.07 -8.37 -3.08
C VAL A 111 1.71 -7.80 -1.81
N PHE A 112 1.39 -8.39 -0.68
CA PHE A 112 2.14 -8.24 0.58
C PHE A 112 3.13 -9.40 0.69
N ARG A 113 4.43 -9.09 0.59
CA ARG A 113 5.49 -10.12 0.57
C ARG A 113 5.45 -11.05 1.76
N GLU A 114 5.20 -10.51 2.94
CA GLU A 114 5.17 -11.27 4.20
C GLU A 114 4.09 -12.36 4.16
N VAL A 115 2.92 -12.04 3.61
CA VAL A 115 1.81 -12.99 3.44
C VAL A 115 2.14 -13.98 2.32
N TYR A 116 2.56 -13.46 1.15
CA TYR A 116 2.89 -14.32 0.02
C TYR A 116 3.89 -15.42 0.38
N HIS A 117 5.00 -15.05 1.03
CA HIS A 117 6.04 -16.01 1.41
C HIS A 117 5.58 -17.00 2.48
N ALA A 118 4.67 -16.59 3.37
CA ALA A 118 4.14 -17.46 4.40
C ALA A 118 3.25 -18.59 3.84
N VAL A 119 2.58 -18.33 2.69
CA VAL A 119 1.62 -19.29 2.10
C VAL A 119 1.98 -19.75 0.69
N LYS A 120 3.17 -19.41 0.18
CA LYS A 120 3.59 -19.72 -1.21
C LYS A 120 3.57 -21.20 -1.52
N ASP A 121 3.83 -22.07 -0.54
CA ASP A 121 3.90 -23.53 -0.74
C ASP A 121 2.50 -24.15 -0.91
N ASN A 122 1.43 -23.38 -0.67
CA ASN A 122 0.06 -23.80 -0.94
C ASN A 122 -0.30 -23.71 -2.43
N ASP A 123 0.46 -22.94 -3.24
CA ASP A 123 0.16 -22.69 -4.65
C ASP A 123 -1.30 -22.18 -4.83
N ASP A 124 -2.07 -22.86 -5.70
CA ASP A 124 -3.51 -22.57 -5.92
C ASP A 124 -4.43 -23.36 -4.97
N LYS A 125 -3.86 -24.13 -4.03
CA LYS A 125 -4.63 -24.92 -3.08
C LYS A 125 -5.21 -24.04 -1.97
N PRO A 126 -6.31 -24.46 -1.36
CA PRO A 126 -6.85 -23.82 -0.17
C PRO A 126 -5.80 -23.72 0.95
N ILE A 127 -5.74 -22.56 1.58
CA ILE A 127 -4.90 -22.35 2.76
C ILE A 127 -5.67 -22.87 3.98
N SER A 128 -5.13 -23.92 4.62
CA SER A 128 -5.69 -24.53 5.84
C SER A 128 -5.05 -24.01 7.11
N ASP A 129 -3.76 -23.72 7.04
CA ASP A 129 -2.97 -23.35 8.22
C ASP A 129 -2.98 -21.83 8.44
N ARG A 130 -2.79 -21.43 9.70
CA ARG A 130 -2.65 -20.03 10.06
C ARG A 130 -1.21 -19.58 9.89
N ILE A 131 -1.04 -18.35 9.43
CA ILE A 131 0.25 -17.73 9.21
C ILE A 131 0.90 -17.41 10.56
N SER A 132 2.16 -17.82 10.71
CA SER A 132 2.96 -17.55 11.89
C SER A 132 3.91 -16.37 11.69
N ARG A 133 4.30 -15.75 12.80
CA ARG A 133 5.37 -14.74 12.87
C ARG A 133 6.39 -15.13 13.93
N TYR A 134 7.62 -14.66 13.80
CA TYR A 134 8.61 -14.83 14.85
C TYR A 134 8.32 -13.89 16.01
N SER A 135 8.14 -14.45 17.20
CA SER A 135 8.03 -13.68 18.44
C SER A 135 9.42 -13.47 19.04
N VAL A 136 9.87 -12.21 19.07
CA VAL A 136 11.16 -11.85 19.70
C VAL A 136 11.14 -12.11 21.20
N ARG A 137 9.97 -11.93 21.84
CA ARG A 137 9.78 -12.15 23.27
C ARG A 137 9.94 -13.63 23.64
N ASP A 138 9.24 -14.50 22.91
CA ASP A 138 9.17 -15.93 23.20
C ASP A 138 10.28 -16.71 22.48
N ARG A 139 10.97 -16.08 21.54
CA ARG A 139 12.03 -16.65 20.69
C ARG A 139 11.58 -17.86 19.86
N GLU A 140 10.31 -17.85 19.44
CA GLU A 140 9.71 -18.93 18.66
C GLU A 140 8.76 -18.39 17.59
N MET A 141 8.34 -19.28 16.68
CA MET A 141 7.27 -18.99 15.73
C MET A 141 5.93 -19.13 16.45
N VAL A 142 5.16 -18.05 16.46
CA VAL A 142 3.80 -18.01 17.02
C VAL A 142 2.82 -17.63 15.94
N GLU A 143 1.58 -18.09 16.07
CA GLU A 143 0.52 -17.65 15.15
C GLU A 143 0.38 -16.11 15.21
N ALA A 144 0.34 -15.48 14.03
CA ALA A 144 0.16 -14.05 13.96
C ALA A 144 -1.27 -13.67 14.34
N ARG A 145 -1.41 -13.01 15.50
CA ARG A 145 -2.69 -12.54 16.03
C ARG A 145 -2.58 -11.09 16.47
N GLU A 146 -3.68 -10.36 16.32
CA GLU A 146 -3.85 -8.98 16.80
C GLU A 146 -5.22 -8.82 17.44
N GLN A 147 -5.33 -7.83 18.32
CA GLN A 147 -6.60 -7.42 18.87
C GLN A 147 -7.18 -6.27 18.03
N PHE A 148 -7.99 -6.62 17.03
CA PHE A 148 -8.68 -5.64 16.22
C PHE A 148 -9.82 -4.97 17.00
N SER A 149 -10.05 -3.68 16.74
CA SER A 149 -11.26 -3.00 17.25
C SER A 149 -12.53 -3.57 16.61
N ALA A 150 -13.66 -3.46 17.29
CA ALA A 150 -14.94 -3.91 16.74
C ALA A 150 -15.27 -3.17 15.42
N ASP A 151 -15.02 -1.86 15.38
CA ASP A 151 -15.23 -1.03 14.21
C ASP A 151 -14.34 -1.41 13.02
N ASP A 152 -13.09 -1.78 13.26
CA ASP A 152 -12.18 -2.26 12.22
C ASP A 152 -12.62 -3.65 11.71
N MET A 153 -13.05 -4.55 12.61
CA MET A 153 -13.58 -5.86 12.21
C MET A 153 -14.86 -5.74 11.38
N ASP A 154 -15.76 -4.83 11.74
CA ASP A 154 -16.99 -4.60 10.97
C ASP A 154 -16.69 -4.02 9.58
N PHE A 155 -15.70 -3.14 9.48
CA PHE A 155 -15.21 -2.67 8.19
C PHE A 155 -14.57 -3.80 7.38
N PHE A 156 -13.70 -4.63 7.96
CA PHE A 156 -13.09 -5.77 7.28
C PHE A 156 -14.16 -6.72 6.74
N LYS A 157 -15.20 -7.04 7.54
CA LYS A 157 -16.33 -7.85 7.10
C LYS A 157 -17.02 -7.22 5.89
N SER A 158 -17.33 -5.92 5.95
CA SER A 158 -18.00 -5.24 4.85
C SER A 158 -17.21 -5.33 3.54
N VAL A 159 -15.88 -5.13 3.62
CA VAL A 159 -15.01 -5.27 2.46
C VAL A 159 -14.98 -6.71 1.94
N ILE A 160 -14.80 -7.70 2.83
CA ILE A 160 -14.74 -9.11 2.41
C ILE A 160 -16.08 -9.55 1.81
N ASP A 161 -17.21 -9.13 2.37
CA ASP A 161 -18.54 -9.47 1.86
C ASP A 161 -18.78 -8.96 0.44
N ASP A 162 -18.19 -7.82 0.06
CA ASP A 162 -18.26 -7.31 -1.31
C ASP A 162 -17.46 -8.17 -2.32
N TYR A 163 -16.45 -8.93 -1.85
CA TYR A 163 -15.51 -9.64 -2.72
C TYR A 163 -15.45 -11.16 -2.54
N LYS A 164 -16.08 -11.73 -1.50
CA LYS A 164 -15.94 -13.15 -1.13
C LYS A 164 -16.42 -14.14 -2.21
N ASP A 165 -17.37 -13.71 -3.04
CA ASP A 165 -17.98 -14.56 -4.07
C ASP A 165 -17.21 -14.49 -5.42
N PHE A 166 -16.19 -13.61 -5.52
CA PHE A 166 -15.37 -13.52 -6.71
C PHE A 166 -14.26 -14.57 -6.73
N THR A 167 -14.02 -15.13 -7.89
CA THR A 167 -12.86 -16.01 -8.14
C THR A 167 -11.54 -15.24 -8.01
N ALA A 168 -10.45 -15.95 -7.77
CA ALA A 168 -9.10 -15.35 -7.73
C ALA A 168 -8.76 -14.57 -9.02
N ALA A 169 -9.25 -15.05 -10.18
CA ALA A 169 -9.05 -14.37 -11.47
C ALA A 169 -9.84 -13.05 -11.55
N GLU A 170 -11.05 -13.01 -11.03
CA GLU A 170 -11.87 -11.79 -10.97
C GLU A 170 -11.27 -10.77 -9.99
N LEU A 171 -10.85 -11.20 -8.80
CA LEU A 171 -10.16 -10.34 -7.84
C LEU A 171 -8.88 -9.76 -8.44
N ARG A 172 -8.12 -10.58 -9.21
CA ARG A 172 -6.98 -10.09 -9.97
C ARG A 172 -7.40 -9.00 -10.96
N ARG A 173 -8.43 -9.24 -11.78
CA ARG A 173 -8.92 -8.27 -12.77
C ARG A 173 -9.33 -6.95 -12.12
N ILE A 174 -10.04 -7.00 -10.99
CA ILE A 174 -10.46 -5.81 -10.23
C ILE A 174 -9.23 -5.03 -9.73
N SER A 175 -8.23 -5.73 -9.17
CA SER A 175 -7.00 -5.09 -8.69
C SER A 175 -6.11 -4.51 -9.81
N HIS A 176 -6.34 -4.91 -11.08
CA HIS A 176 -5.64 -4.44 -12.28
C HIS A 176 -6.44 -3.37 -13.04
N ARG A 177 -7.42 -2.71 -12.41
CA ARG A 177 -8.22 -1.69 -13.08
C ARG A 177 -7.34 -0.65 -13.76
N ASP A 178 -7.78 -0.19 -14.93
CA ASP A 178 -7.08 0.83 -15.69
C ASP A 178 -6.90 2.11 -14.85
N ASP A 179 -5.72 2.72 -14.96
CA ASP A 179 -5.30 3.88 -14.17
C ASP A 179 -5.36 3.70 -12.64
N GLY A 180 -5.58 2.47 -12.17
CA GLY A 180 -5.50 2.11 -10.76
C GLY A 180 -4.06 2.12 -10.22
N PRO A 181 -3.87 2.01 -8.89
CA PRO A 181 -2.54 2.10 -8.27
C PRO A 181 -1.56 1.07 -8.82
N TRP A 182 -2.01 -0.18 -9.00
CA TRP A 182 -1.17 -1.24 -9.56
C TRP A 182 -0.79 -0.94 -11.02
N ASP A 183 -1.75 -0.58 -11.85
CA ASP A 183 -1.56 -0.33 -13.27
C ASP A 183 -0.57 0.82 -13.53
N ARG A 184 -0.69 1.89 -12.76
CA ARG A 184 0.24 3.04 -12.84
C ARG A 184 1.67 2.66 -12.49
N VAL A 185 1.87 1.86 -11.44
CA VAL A 185 3.21 1.38 -11.06
C VAL A 185 3.73 0.42 -12.13
N TRP A 186 2.90 -0.52 -12.59
CA TRP A 186 3.27 -1.54 -13.56
C TRP A 186 3.65 -0.96 -14.92
N LYS A 187 2.87 0.01 -15.43
CA LYS A 187 3.13 0.68 -16.72
C LYS A 187 4.31 1.65 -16.69
N SER A 188 4.62 2.25 -15.53
CA SER A 188 5.73 3.20 -15.40
C SER A 188 7.10 2.53 -15.32
N ALA A 189 7.13 1.22 -15.11
CA ALA A 189 8.37 0.47 -14.96
C ALA A 189 8.85 -0.10 -16.29
N ALA A 190 9.99 0.36 -16.73
CA ALA A 190 10.68 -0.25 -17.86
C ALA A 190 12.17 -0.47 -17.49
N PRO A 191 12.69 -1.69 -17.56
CA PRO A 191 11.99 -2.97 -17.63
C PRO A 191 11.25 -3.28 -16.32
N VAL A 192 10.22 -4.11 -16.39
CA VAL A 192 9.43 -4.52 -15.23
C VAL A 192 10.33 -5.07 -14.12
N ASN A 193 10.31 -4.42 -12.98
CA ASN A 193 11.05 -4.85 -11.79
C ASN A 193 10.06 -5.38 -10.76
N PRO A 194 10.05 -6.70 -10.46
CA PRO A 194 9.25 -7.24 -9.37
C PRO A 194 9.62 -6.56 -8.05
N GLY A 195 8.64 -6.25 -7.23
CA GLY A 195 8.86 -5.60 -5.94
C GLY A 195 8.77 -4.08 -5.96
N MET A 196 8.20 -3.49 -7.01
CA MET A 196 7.89 -2.06 -7.02
C MET A 196 6.79 -1.74 -6.01
N VAL A 197 7.09 -0.79 -5.12
CA VAL A 197 6.15 -0.39 -4.07
C VAL A 197 5.01 0.43 -4.66
N ILE A 198 3.78 0.06 -4.31
CA ILE A 198 2.59 0.88 -4.52
C ILE A 198 2.49 1.81 -3.31
N SER A 199 2.79 3.10 -3.50
CA SER A 199 2.80 4.03 -2.37
C SER A 199 1.39 4.42 -1.92
N ILE A 200 1.27 4.82 -0.65
CA ILE A 200 0.01 5.28 -0.06
C ILE A 200 -0.52 6.50 -0.84
N GLU A 201 0.37 7.42 -1.20
CA GLU A 201 0.02 8.63 -1.95
C GLU A 201 -0.56 8.27 -3.32
N LEU A 202 -0.02 7.24 -3.97
CA LEU A 202 -0.53 6.78 -5.25
C LEU A 202 -1.93 6.16 -5.11
N ILE A 203 -2.17 5.38 -4.04
CA ILE A 203 -3.49 4.81 -3.75
C ILE A 203 -4.50 5.93 -3.54
N LEU A 204 -4.19 6.91 -2.70
CA LEU A 204 -5.08 8.03 -2.44
C LEU A 204 -5.34 8.89 -3.69
N ALA A 205 -4.30 9.09 -4.53
CA ALA A 205 -4.42 9.85 -5.77
C ALA A 205 -5.14 9.09 -6.90
N SER A 206 -5.24 7.75 -6.80
CA SER A 206 -5.93 6.89 -7.78
C SER A 206 -7.33 6.51 -7.33
N ALA A 207 -7.80 7.05 -6.20
CA ALA A 207 -9.16 6.84 -5.74
C ALA A 207 -10.14 7.40 -6.79
N PRO A 208 -11.16 6.65 -7.20
CA PRO A 208 -12.22 7.19 -8.06
C PRO A 208 -12.89 8.38 -7.34
N GLU A 209 -13.20 9.44 -8.09
CA GLU A 209 -13.98 10.53 -7.52
C GLU A 209 -15.30 9.96 -6.98
N ARG A 210 -15.74 10.41 -5.80
CA ARG A 210 -16.90 9.89 -5.05
C ARG A 210 -18.20 9.69 -5.86
N ARG A 211 -18.26 10.16 -7.09
CA ARG A 211 -19.43 10.06 -7.97
C ARG A 211 -19.59 8.69 -8.64
N ASP A 212 -18.54 7.86 -8.69
CA ASP A 212 -18.58 6.58 -9.41
C ASP A 212 -18.85 5.38 -8.50
N LEU A 213 -18.94 5.58 -7.17
CA LEU A 213 -19.18 4.50 -6.22
C LEU A 213 -20.64 4.01 -6.18
N ASP A 214 -21.59 4.73 -6.79
CA ASP A 214 -23.01 4.33 -6.90
C ASP A 214 -23.32 3.48 -8.15
N GLY A 215 -22.33 3.21 -8.98
CA GLY A 215 -22.48 2.48 -10.26
C GLY A 215 -21.61 1.24 -10.32
N ARG A 216 -22.16 0.10 -9.88
CA ARG A 216 -21.80 -1.29 -10.18
C ARG A 216 -20.52 -1.52 -11.00
N TYR A 217 -19.59 -2.25 -10.39
CA TYR A 217 -18.43 -2.86 -11.04
C TYR A 217 -18.82 -3.77 -12.20
#